data_8c7d1fac11b75ac37453e21345af2c50
#
_entry.id   8c7d1fac11b75ac37453e21345af2c50
#
_cell.length_a   1.000
_cell.length_b   1.000
_cell.length_c   1.000
_cell.angle_alpha   90.00
_cell.angle_beta   90.00
_cell.angle_gamma   90.00
#
_symmetry.space_group_name_H-M   'P 1'
#
loop_
_entity.id
_entity.type
_entity.pdbx_description
1 polymer ?
#
loop_
_entity_poly.entity_id
_entity_poly.type
_entity_poly.pdbx_seq_one_letter_code
_entity_poly.pdbx_strand_id
1 'polypeptide(L)'
;MPEHLSPREILDRLVAFPTVSTDSNLALVDWVEAWLAGWGIASHRVYNAEGSKAALYASVGPDVPGGVILSGHTDVVPVEGQDWHSDPWTVIERDGRLYGRGVCDMKGFDALALAALPLALEAGVKRPLQIALSYDEELGCTGALPMIRAMAAGLPRAAAVIVGEPSMMKVVTGHKGGHSFRVHLRGHEVHSSILHEGVSAIMQGARLIDWANRMNAENAARPATELGALFYPHWTTLHVGTISGGTAENITAKDCSFGLGFRVVPGEDPLDWVARLKAEAARITAEMQAVHPDAGITLEEKFVVTPLVPEQDGAAEALARRLTGDNAVRVVSYGTEAGHFQSEGYSAVVCGPGDIAQAHQPDEWLAVDQFAAGWQFMQDVVKDLCR
;
A
#
# COMPACT_ATOMS: atom_id res chain seq x y z
N MET A 1 3.75 19.90 30.24
CA MET A 1 4.37 18.56 30.27
C MET A 1 3.74 17.77 29.14
N PRO A 2 4.49 16.90 28.47
CA PRO A 2 3.92 16.08 27.41
C PRO A 2 2.76 15.20 27.92
N GLU A 3 1.78 14.95 27.08
CA GLU A 3 0.70 14.03 27.41
C GLU A 3 1.24 12.58 27.25
N HIS A 4 1.36 11.87 28.38
CA HIS A 4 1.76 10.47 28.41
C HIS A 4 0.56 9.60 28.08
N LEU A 5 0.50 9.12 26.84
CA LEU A 5 -0.52 8.18 26.36
C LEU A 5 0.10 6.78 26.25
N SER A 6 -0.64 5.77 26.70
CA SER A 6 -0.34 4.38 26.40
C SER A 6 -0.54 4.08 24.91
N PRO A 7 0.07 3.01 24.37
CA PRO A 7 -0.19 2.59 22.99
C PRO A 7 -1.69 2.43 22.68
N ARG A 8 -2.50 1.97 23.64
CA ARG A 8 -3.93 1.80 23.49
C ARG A 8 -4.65 3.15 23.37
N GLU A 9 -4.32 4.11 24.20
CA GLU A 9 -4.91 5.46 24.14
C GLU A 9 -4.52 6.19 22.85
N ILE A 10 -3.31 5.95 22.31
CA ILE A 10 -2.92 6.45 20.98
C ILE A 10 -3.77 5.80 19.90
N LEU A 11 -3.98 4.47 19.96
CA LEU A 11 -4.85 3.77 19.02
C LEU A 11 -6.28 4.31 19.04
N ASP A 12 -6.84 4.53 20.24
CA ASP A 12 -8.18 5.10 20.40
C ASP A 12 -8.28 6.48 19.72
N ARG A 13 -7.24 7.29 19.82
CA ARG A 13 -7.16 8.60 19.14
C ARG A 13 -7.06 8.48 17.63
N LEU A 14 -6.18 7.61 17.13
CA LEU A 14 -5.98 7.44 15.68
C LEU A 14 -7.23 6.91 14.98
N VAL A 15 -7.91 5.94 15.59
CA VAL A 15 -9.14 5.37 15.02
C VAL A 15 -10.29 6.38 15.01
N ALA A 16 -10.35 7.29 15.98
CA ALA A 16 -11.36 8.35 16.02
C ALA A 16 -11.28 9.36 14.86
N PHE A 17 -10.19 9.35 14.09
CA PHE A 17 -10.10 10.10 12.85
C PHE A 17 -10.54 9.23 11.67
N PRO A 18 -11.68 9.53 11.01
CA PRO A 18 -12.16 8.76 9.86
C PRO A 18 -11.37 9.10 8.58
N THR A 19 -10.10 8.72 8.55
CA THR A 19 -9.20 8.99 7.43
C THR A 19 -9.39 7.99 6.28
N VAL A 20 -10.62 7.91 5.76
CA VAL A 20 -10.88 7.13 4.55
C VAL A 20 -10.03 7.66 3.40
N SER A 21 -9.43 6.77 2.60
CA SER A 21 -8.44 7.16 1.57
C SER A 21 -8.95 8.16 0.52
N THR A 22 -10.26 8.36 0.39
CA THR A 22 -10.84 9.42 -0.46
C THR A 22 -10.85 10.78 0.22
N ASP A 23 -10.69 10.84 1.53
CA ASP A 23 -10.82 12.04 2.35
C ASP A 23 -9.46 12.59 2.81
N SER A 24 -9.49 13.75 3.47
CA SER A 24 -8.30 14.36 4.05
C SER A 24 -7.86 13.63 5.33
N ASN A 25 -6.55 13.40 5.47
CA ASN A 25 -5.95 12.90 6.71
C ASN A 25 -5.37 14.00 7.61
N LEU A 26 -5.50 15.28 7.24
CA LEU A 26 -4.81 16.40 7.90
C LEU A 26 -5.17 16.51 9.38
N ALA A 27 -6.41 16.24 9.78
CA ALA A 27 -6.79 16.31 11.19
C ALA A 27 -6.03 15.28 12.06
N LEU A 28 -5.78 14.08 11.54
CA LEU A 28 -4.94 13.08 12.20
C LEU A 28 -3.49 13.55 12.25
N VAL A 29 -2.97 14.05 11.14
CA VAL A 29 -1.59 14.57 11.05
C VAL A 29 -1.37 15.76 11.99
N ASP A 30 -2.33 16.68 12.09
CA ASP A 30 -2.30 17.81 13.02
C ASP A 30 -2.20 17.34 14.48
N TRP A 31 -3.00 16.32 14.84
CA TRP A 31 -2.94 15.76 16.18
C TRP A 31 -1.60 15.07 16.47
N VAL A 32 -1.09 14.24 15.54
CA VAL A 32 0.21 13.56 15.71
C VAL A 32 1.33 14.57 15.86
N GLU A 33 1.39 15.60 15.00
CA GLU A 33 2.40 16.66 15.09
C GLU A 33 2.35 17.41 16.42
N ALA A 34 1.14 17.80 16.86
CA ALA A 34 0.97 18.49 18.14
C ALA A 34 1.40 17.62 19.33
N TRP A 35 1.08 16.32 19.29
CA TRP A 35 1.47 15.38 20.33
C TRP A 35 3.00 15.19 20.37
N LEU A 36 3.66 15.00 19.21
CA LEU A 36 5.12 14.89 19.10
C LEU A 36 5.82 16.18 19.57
N ALA A 37 5.27 17.34 19.20
CA ALA A 37 5.80 18.64 19.65
C ALA A 37 5.73 18.78 21.18
N GLY A 38 4.72 18.20 21.83
CA GLY A 38 4.63 18.14 23.30
C GLY A 38 5.82 17.39 23.94
N TRP A 39 6.40 16.43 23.25
CA TRP A 39 7.62 15.71 23.64
C TRP A 39 8.91 16.40 23.17
N GLY A 40 8.81 17.53 22.47
CA GLY A 40 9.97 18.20 21.86
C GLY A 40 10.52 17.45 20.64
N ILE A 41 9.75 16.56 20.05
CA ILE A 41 10.11 15.81 18.84
C ILE A 41 9.64 16.60 17.63
N ALA A 42 10.60 17.02 16.78
CA ALA A 42 10.30 17.69 15.52
C ALA A 42 9.75 16.68 14.49
N SER A 43 8.71 17.07 13.77
CA SER A 43 8.16 16.31 12.66
C SER A 43 8.13 17.14 11.37
N HIS A 44 8.02 16.45 10.24
CA HIS A 44 8.02 17.06 8.92
C HIS A 44 6.86 16.50 8.10
N ARG A 45 6.18 17.40 7.36
CA ARG A 45 5.06 17.01 6.47
C ARG A 45 5.48 17.03 5.02
N VAL A 46 4.93 16.08 4.25
CA VAL A 46 5.00 16.03 2.80
C VAL A 46 3.59 16.00 2.26
N TYR A 47 3.16 17.11 1.67
CA TYR A 47 1.80 17.28 1.17
C TYR A 47 1.64 16.65 -0.22
N ASN A 48 0.41 16.20 -0.53
CA ASN A 48 0.01 15.96 -1.91
C ASN A 48 -0.07 17.26 -2.71
N ALA A 49 -0.25 17.16 -4.03
CA ALA A 49 -0.25 18.31 -4.93
C ALA A 49 -1.38 19.32 -4.59
N GLU A 50 -2.51 18.84 -4.10
CA GLU A 50 -3.69 19.63 -3.75
C GLU A 50 -3.59 20.26 -2.34
N GLY A 51 -2.62 19.84 -1.53
CA GLY A 51 -2.48 20.27 -0.14
C GLY A 51 -3.57 19.75 0.81
N SER A 52 -4.35 18.74 0.36
CA SER A 52 -5.47 18.17 1.11
C SER A 52 -5.09 16.98 1.98
N LYS A 53 -3.90 16.40 1.76
CA LYS A 53 -3.33 15.28 2.52
C LYS A 53 -1.86 15.51 2.79
N ALA A 54 -1.35 14.90 3.84
CA ALA A 54 0.07 14.93 4.15
C ALA A 54 0.56 13.61 4.72
N ALA A 55 1.74 13.17 4.29
CA ALA A 55 2.55 12.23 5.03
C ALA A 55 3.32 12.97 6.13
N LEU A 56 3.66 12.26 7.20
CA LEU A 56 4.42 12.82 8.31
C LEU A 56 5.59 11.89 8.64
N TYR A 57 6.77 12.45 8.86
CA TYR A 57 7.91 11.71 9.39
C TYR A 57 8.61 12.47 10.53
N ALA A 58 9.22 11.70 11.43
CA ALA A 58 9.96 12.24 12.56
C ALA A 58 11.14 11.33 12.90
N SER A 59 12.10 11.86 13.65
CA SER A 59 13.28 11.12 14.11
C SER A 59 13.61 11.47 15.56
N VAL A 60 13.96 10.46 16.34
CA VAL A 60 14.42 10.59 17.74
C VAL A 60 15.78 9.91 17.87
N GLY A 61 16.70 10.57 18.56
CA GLY A 61 18.06 10.10 18.78
C GLY A 61 19.11 10.95 18.07
N PRO A 62 20.37 10.50 18.03
CA PRO A 62 21.46 11.26 17.43
C PRO A 62 21.37 11.28 15.90
N ASP A 63 21.97 12.32 15.30
CA ASP A 63 22.06 12.47 13.84
C ASP A 63 23.21 11.60 13.27
N VAL A 64 23.02 10.28 13.34
CA VAL A 64 23.99 9.28 12.85
C VAL A 64 23.28 8.20 12.03
N PRO A 65 23.95 7.57 11.05
CA PRO A 65 23.35 6.49 10.28
C PRO A 65 23.17 5.20 11.13
N GLY A 66 22.41 4.26 10.60
CA GLY A 66 22.24 2.93 11.20
C GLY A 66 21.02 2.77 12.10
N GLY A 67 20.11 3.75 12.08
CA GLY A 67 18.83 3.70 12.79
C GLY A 67 17.82 2.73 12.18
N VAL A 68 16.59 2.79 12.70
CA VAL A 68 15.44 2.00 12.23
C VAL A 68 14.29 2.92 11.87
N ILE A 69 13.65 2.69 10.72
CA ILE A 69 12.38 3.31 10.33
C ILE A 69 11.26 2.35 10.67
N LEU A 70 10.22 2.84 11.35
CA LEU A 70 8.93 2.19 11.51
C LEU A 70 7.96 2.89 10.56
N SER A 71 7.42 2.18 9.58
CA SER A 71 6.58 2.74 8.52
C SER A 71 5.18 2.17 8.56
N GLY A 72 4.19 3.05 8.43
CA GLY A 72 2.80 2.69 8.30
C GLY A 72 2.00 3.76 7.55
N HIS A 73 0.72 3.49 7.29
CA HIS A 73 -0.18 4.41 6.63
C HIS A 73 -1.33 4.85 7.54
N THR A 74 -1.77 6.08 7.34
CA THR A 74 -2.80 6.73 8.15
C THR A 74 -4.21 6.59 7.58
N ASP A 75 -4.32 6.25 6.31
CA ASP A 75 -5.60 6.07 5.62
C ASP A 75 -6.18 4.67 5.85
N VAL A 76 -7.45 4.53 5.55
CA VAL A 76 -8.21 3.28 5.71
C VAL A 76 -9.23 3.15 4.60
N VAL A 77 -9.64 1.91 4.27
CA VAL A 77 -10.73 1.66 3.32
C VAL A 77 -12.08 2.16 3.84
N PRO A 78 -13.04 2.47 2.94
CA PRO A 78 -14.40 2.90 3.32
C PRO A 78 -15.14 1.90 4.21
N VAL A 79 -16.08 2.40 5.00
CA VAL A 79 -17.00 1.61 5.84
C VAL A 79 -18.42 1.62 5.29
N GLU A 80 -18.71 2.47 4.32
CA GLU A 80 -20.04 2.63 3.71
C GLU A 80 -20.47 1.33 3.04
N GLY A 81 -21.72 0.92 3.30
CA GLY A 81 -22.29 -0.32 2.76
C GLY A 81 -21.83 -1.60 3.44
N GLN A 82 -21.08 -1.50 4.54
CA GLN A 82 -20.67 -2.62 5.37
C GLN A 82 -21.55 -2.73 6.62
N ASP A 83 -21.89 -3.94 7.03
CA ASP A 83 -22.72 -4.21 8.21
C ASP A 83 -21.85 -4.26 9.48
N TRP A 84 -21.58 -3.09 10.08
CA TRP A 84 -20.87 -2.97 11.35
C TRP A 84 -21.78 -3.16 12.56
N HIS A 85 -21.33 -3.95 13.55
CA HIS A 85 -22.05 -4.15 14.81
C HIS A 85 -21.68 -3.12 15.88
N SER A 86 -20.65 -2.31 15.66
CA SER A 86 -20.22 -1.21 16.53
C SER A 86 -19.83 0.00 15.68
N ASP A 87 -19.68 1.16 16.30
CA ASP A 87 -19.13 2.33 15.61
C ASP A 87 -17.69 2.03 15.14
N PRO A 88 -17.40 2.07 13.82
CA PRO A 88 -16.09 1.77 13.29
C PRO A 88 -15.00 2.76 13.74
N TRP A 89 -15.39 3.94 14.21
CA TRP A 89 -14.48 5.02 14.61
C TRP A 89 -14.25 5.07 16.14
N THR A 90 -14.76 4.08 16.87
CA THR A 90 -14.57 3.93 18.31
C THR A 90 -14.02 2.55 18.61
N VAL A 91 -12.79 2.49 19.14
CA VAL A 91 -12.18 1.18 19.48
C VAL A 91 -12.89 0.58 20.69
N ILE A 92 -13.49 -0.59 20.50
CA ILE A 92 -14.06 -1.38 21.57
C ILE A 92 -13.26 -2.67 21.78
N GLU A 93 -13.08 -3.03 23.04
CA GLU A 93 -12.46 -4.31 23.40
C GLU A 93 -13.55 -5.31 23.83
N ARG A 94 -13.56 -6.46 23.17
CA ARG A 94 -14.45 -7.57 23.48
C ARG A 94 -13.81 -8.90 23.14
N ASP A 95 -13.90 -9.88 24.02
CA ASP A 95 -13.41 -11.24 23.82
C ASP A 95 -11.93 -11.32 23.37
N GLY A 96 -11.07 -10.47 23.96
CA GLY A 96 -9.65 -10.44 23.65
C GLY A 96 -9.31 -9.85 22.29
N ARG A 97 -10.21 -9.03 21.70
CA ARG A 97 -10.07 -8.35 20.43
C ARG A 97 -10.40 -6.88 20.54
N LEU A 98 -9.66 -6.06 19.82
CA LEU A 98 -9.90 -4.64 19.60
C LEU A 98 -10.63 -4.49 18.27
N TYR A 99 -11.84 -3.94 18.29
CA TYR A 99 -12.64 -3.72 17.08
C TYR A 99 -12.64 -2.24 16.70
N GLY A 100 -12.53 -1.96 15.41
CA GLY A 100 -12.57 -0.62 14.82
C GLY A 100 -11.91 -0.61 13.44
N ARG A 101 -12.29 0.33 12.58
CA ARG A 101 -11.65 0.47 11.27
C ARG A 101 -10.20 0.95 11.41
N GLY A 102 -9.27 0.22 10.80
CA GLY A 102 -7.83 0.51 10.86
C GLY A 102 -7.14 -0.05 12.11
N VAL A 103 -7.83 -0.74 13.02
CA VAL A 103 -7.15 -1.35 14.19
C VAL A 103 -6.15 -2.41 13.77
N CYS A 104 -6.41 -3.11 12.67
CA CYS A 104 -5.53 -4.10 12.08
C CYS A 104 -4.72 -3.51 10.92
N ASP A 105 -5.36 -2.73 10.05
CA ASP A 105 -4.79 -2.20 8.82
C ASP A 105 -4.92 -0.66 8.77
N MET A 106 -3.88 0.10 9.26
CA MET A 106 -2.82 -0.40 10.13
C MET A 106 -2.51 0.57 11.28
N LYS A 107 -3.55 1.34 11.76
CA LYS A 107 -3.41 2.29 12.88
C LYS A 107 -2.97 1.61 14.19
N GLY A 108 -3.21 0.28 14.32
CA GLY A 108 -2.66 -0.51 15.42
C GLY A 108 -1.14 -0.44 15.46
N PHE A 109 -0.48 -0.65 14.32
CA PHE A 109 0.98 -0.51 14.23
C PHE A 109 1.40 0.96 14.39
N ASP A 110 0.70 1.91 13.78
CA ASP A 110 1.02 3.33 13.90
C ASP A 110 1.00 3.79 15.36
N ALA A 111 0.02 3.33 16.14
CA ALA A 111 -0.06 3.64 17.56
C ALA A 111 1.14 3.10 18.34
N LEU A 112 1.59 1.89 18.02
CA LEU A 112 2.78 1.27 18.63
C LEU A 112 4.06 2.02 18.24
N ALA A 113 4.18 2.39 16.96
CA ALA A 113 5.34 3.14 16.44
C ALA A 113 5.43 4.53 17.08
N LEU A 114 4.30 5.24 17.18
CA LEU A 114 4.23 6.53 17.87
C LEU A 114 4.61 6.41 19.35
N ALA A 115 4.07 5.43 20.07
CA ALA A 115 4.39 5.19 21.48
C ALA A 115 5.87 4.86 21.71
N ALA A 116 6.56 4.29 20.71
CA ALA A 116 7.98 3.97 20.80
C ALA A 116 8.89 5.21 20.77
N LEU A 117 8.42 6.37 20.21
CA LEU A 117 9.27 7.58 20.12
C LEU A 117 9.60 8.19 21.49
N PRO A 118 8.63 8.45 22.39
CA PRO A 118 8.95 8.89 23.76
C PRO A 118 9.85 7.89 24.49
N LEU A 119 9.59 6.58 24.33
CA LEU A 119 10.40 5.53 24.93
C LEU A 119 11.86 5.60 24.42
N ALA A 120 12.08 5.83 23.13
CA ALA A 120 13.41 5.99 22.55
C ALA A 120 14.11 7.27 23.03
N LEU A 121 13.35 8.37 23.18
CA LEU A 121 13.85 9.65 23.70
C LEU A 121 14.32 9.49 25.16
N GLU A 122 13.51 8.86 26.01
CA GLU A 122 13.82 8.62 27.43
C GLU A 122 14.99 7.65 27.61
N ALA A 123 15.07 6.62 26.76
CA ALA A 123 16.14 5.63 26.79
C ALA A 123 17.50 6.19 26.32
N GLY A 124 17.51 7.34 25.63
CA GLY A 124 18.73 7.93 25.08
C GLY A 124 19.40 7.02 24.05
N VAL A 125 18.66 6.62 23.02
CA VAL A 125 19.15 5.72 21.97
C VAL A 125 20.42 6.25 21.31
N LYS A 126 21.32 5.36 20.89
CA LYS A 126 22.59 5.68 20.23
C LYS A 126 22.50 5.70 18.71
N ARG A 127 21.43 5.14 18.14
CA ARG A 127 21.07 5.20 16.72
C ARG A 127 19.62 5.64 16.64
N PRO A 128 19.24 6.46 15.62
CA PRO A 128 17.92 7.06 15.61
C PRO A 128 16.79 6.05 15.39
N LEU A 129 15.67 6.26 16.07
CA LEU A 129 14.38 5.71 15.74
C LEU A 129 13.63 6.73 14.90
N GLN A 130 13.19 6.32 13.71
CA GLN A 130 12.45 7.17 12.77
C GLN A 130 11.06 6.58 12.56
N ILE A 131 10.07 7.43 12.36
CA ILE A 131 8.75 7.02 11.89
C ILE A 131 8.45 7.62 10.52
N ALA A 132 7.66 6.91 9.75
CA ALA A 132 7.15 7.30 8.45
C ALA A 132 5.65 6.94 8.40
N LEU A 133 4.78 7.97 8.37
CA LEU A 133 3.33 7.81 8.30
C LEU A 133 2.86 8.34 6.96
N SER A 134 2.49 7.45 6.05
CA SER A 134 2.04 7.78 4.69
C SER A 134 0.53 8.03 4.63
N TYR A 135 0.04 8.36 3.44
CA TYR A 135 -1.37 8.44 3.05
C TYR A 135 -1.56 7.74 1.71
N ASP A 136 -2.81 7.40 1.40
CA ASP A 136 -3.21 6.75 0.14
C ASP A 136 -2.45 5.43 -0.13
N GLU A 137 -2.12 4.69 0.92
CA GLU A 137 -1.60 3.34 0.76
C GLU A 137 -2.62 2.46 0.05
N GLU A 138 -3.86 2.50 0.50
CA GLU A 138 -5.01 1.76 -0.01
C GLU A 138 -5.40 2.14 -1.47
N LEU A 139 -4.90 3.28 -1.94
CA LEU A 139 -5.02 3.73 -3.33
C LEU A 139 -3.73 3.47 -4.15
N GLY A 140 -2.83 2.63 -3.63
CA GLY A 140 -1.60 2.20 -4.29
C GLY A 140 -0.34 2.90 -3.84
N CYS A 141 -0.22 3.19 -2.54
CA CYS A 141 0.98 3.72 -1.87
C CYS A 141 1.45 5.08 -2.41
N THR A 142 0.53 5.93 -2.91
CA THR A 142 0.91 7.14 -3.66
C THR A 142 1.61 8.19 -2.81
N GLY A 143 1.31 8.24 -1.50
CA GLY A 143 1.95 9.14 -0.53
C GLY A 143 3.33 8.70 -0.06
N ALA A 144 3.68 7.41 -0.21
CA ALA A 144 4.89 6.85 0.37
C ALA A 144 6.17 7.36 -0.31
N LEU A 145 6.27 7.27 -1.65
CA LEU A 145 7.52 7.57 -2.36
C LEU A 145 8.00 9.04 -2.19
N PRO A 146 7.12 10.07 -2.26
CA PRO A 146 7.53 11.45 -1.96
C PRO A 146 8.06 11.62 -0.52
N MET A 147 7.43 10.97 0.46
CA MET A 147 7.86 10.98 1.86
C MET A 147 9.23 10.30 2.02
N ILE A 148 9.42 9.11 1.44
CA ILE A 148 10.69 8.36 1.51
C ILE A 148 11.85 9.20 0.95
N ARG A 149 11.64 9.89 -0.18
CA ARG A 149 12.63 10.78 -0.79
C ARG A 149 12.94 11.99 0.10
N ALA A 150 11.93 12.58 0.73
CA ALA A 150 12.14 13.67 1.69
C ALA A 150 12.94 13.20 2.92
N MET A 151 12.64 12.02 3.45
CA MET A 151 13.40 11.40 4.55
C MET A 151 14.85 11.11 4.13
N ALA A 152 15.07 10.55 2.95
CA ALA A 152 16.41 10.27 2.44
C ALA A 152 17.27 11.53 2.27
N ALA A 153 16.65 12.67 1.97
CA ALA A 153 17.34 13.95 1.83
C ALA A 153 17.59 14.67 3.17
N GLY A 154 16.72 14.43 4.18
CA GLY A 154 16.70 15.24 5.41
C GLY A 154 17.10 14.49 6.68
N LEU A 155 17.16 13.17 6.68
CA LEU A 155 17.44 12.35 7.86
C LEU A 155 18.64 11.43 7.66
N PRO A 156 19.33 11.03 8.74
CA PRO A 156 20.37 9.99 8.69
C PRO A 156 19.84 8.70 8.10
N ARG A 157 20.63 8.05 7.28
CA ARG A 157 20.27 6.78 6.62
C ARG A 157 20.00 5.68 7.66
N ALA A 158 18.78 5.18 7.71
CA ALA A 158 18.45 4.01 8.52
C ALA A 158 19.05 2.72 7.92
N ALA A 159 19.43 1.80 8.79
CA ALA A 159 19.90 0.47 8.39
C ALA A 159 18.76 -0.49 8.04
N ALA A 160 17.60 -0.29 8.66
CA ALA A 160 16.44 -1.18 8.51
C ALA A 160 15.14 -0.38 8.47
N VAL A 161 14.20 -0.85 7.65
CA VAL A 161 12.81 -0.38 7.60
C VAL A 161 11.87 -1.54 7.93
N ILE A 162 10.99 -1.31 8.89
CA ILE A 162 9.92 -2.23 9.25
C ILE A 162 8.60 -1.58 8.82
N VAL A 163 7.97 -2.12 7.79
CA VAL A 163 6.62 -1.75 7.36
C VAL A 163 5.62 -2.60 8.13
N GLY A 164 4.70 -1.97 8.82
CA GLY A 164 3.90 -2.59 9.86
C GLY A 164 2.62 -3.27 9.42
N GLU A 165 2.49 -3.61 8.14
CA GLU A 165 1.33 -4.34 7.62
C GLU A 165 1.07 -5.65 8.38
N PRO A 166 -0.23 -6.04 8.52
CA PRO A 166 -0.61 -7.19 9.31
C PRO A 166 -0.01 -8.50 8.77
N SER A 167 0.90 -9.07 9.54
CA SER A 167 1.63 -10.30 9.22
C SER A 167 1.70 -11.29 10.38
N MET A 168 0.90 -11.10 11.43
CA MET A 168 0.97 -11.87 12.67
C MET A 168 2.35 -11.81 13.35
N MET A 169 3.02 -10.65 13.26
CA MET A 169 4.41 -10.46 13.71
C MET A 169 5.38 -11.44 13.04
N LYS A 170 5.07 -11.91 11.82
CA LYS A 170 5.96 -12.76 11.02
C LYS A 170 6.72 -11.90 10.01
N VAL A 171 7.96 -12.31 9.72
CA VAL A 171 8.83 -11.56 8.82
C VAL A 171 8.51 -11.92 7.38
N VAL A 172 7.97 -10.95 6.62
CA VAL A 172 7.69 -11.07 5.18
C VAL A 172 8.78 -10.31 4.43
N THR A 173 9.54 -11.02 3.60
CA THR A 173 10.73 -10.51 2.91
C THR A 173 10.49 -10.18 1.44
N GLY A 174 9.29 -10.44 0.92
CA GLY A 174 8.97 -10.16 -0.47
C GLY A 174 7.48 -10.00 -0.72
N HIS A 175 7.13 -9.11 -1.65
CA HIS A 175 5.76 -8.98 -2.14
C HIS A 175 5.74 -8.63 -3.63
N LYS A 176 4.60 -8.95 -4.30
CA LYS A 176 4.43 -8.58 -5.71
C LYS A 176 4.29 -7.07 -5.86
N GLY A 177 4.78 -6.56 -7.00
CA GLY A 177 4.47 -5.21 -7.42
C GLY A 177 3.03 -5.08 -7.92
N GLY A 178 2.56 -3.85 -8.05
CA GLY A 178 1.26 -3.52 -8.60
C GLY A 178 1.34 -2.36 -9.60
N HIS A 179 0.52 -2.42 -10.64
CA HIS A 179 0.34 -1.31 -11.56
C HIS A 179 -1.11 -1.31 -12.01
N SER A 180 -1.78 -0.16 -11.98
CA SER A 180 -3.18 -0.06 -12.31
C SER A 180 -3.45 1.07 -13.29
N PHE A 181 -4.36 0.81 -14.21
CA PHE A 181 -4.83 1.75 -15.23
C PHE A 181 -6.34 1.85 -15.22
N ARG A 182 -6.85 3.06 -15.44
CA ARG A 182 -8.18 3.29 -15.97
C ARG A 182 -8.06 3.30 -17.49
N VAL A 183 -8.72 2.36 -18.14
CA VAL A 183 -8.79 2.28 -19.59
C VAL A 183 -10.08 2.94 -20.05
N HIS A 184 -9.99 3.92 -20.95
CA HIS A 184 -11.10 4.57 -21.59
C HIS A 184 -11.07 4.29 -23.08
N LEU A 185 -12.19 3.83 -23.61
CA LEU A 185 -12.38 3.62 -25.04
C LEU A 185 -13.45 4.59 -25.56
N ARG A 186 -13.11 5.34 -26.60
CA ARG A 186 -14.04 6.13 -27.37
C ARG A 186 -14.31 5.44 -28.69
N GLY A 187 -15.55 5.06 -28.93
CA GLY A 187 -16.04 4.49 -30.16
C GLY A 187 -16.73 5.53 -31.06
N HIS A 188 -17.50 5.03 -32.03
CA HIS A 188 -18.35 5.81 -32.89
C HIS A 188 -19.73 5.18 -32.95
N GLU A 189 -20.76 5.98 -32.58
CA GLU A 189 -22.16 5.55 -32.52
C GLU A 189 -22.78 5.49 -33.89
N VAL A 190 -23.35 4.35 -34.23
CA VAL A 190 -24.25 4.15 -35.37
C VAL A 190 -25.36 3.19 -34.96
N HIS A 191 -26.43 3.10 -35.77
CA HIS A 191 -27.43 2.07 -35.58
C HIS A 191 -26.80 0.66 -35.74
N SER A 192 -27.16 -0.30 -34.88
CA SER A 192 -26.53 -1.61 -34.87
C SER A 192 -26.67 -2.39 -36.20
N SER A 193 -27.66 -2.07 -37.04
CA SER A 193 -27.80 -2.67 -38.36
C SER A 193 -26.71 -2.29 -39.37
N ILE A 194 -25.98 -1.20 -39.12
CA ILE A 194 -24.84 -0.75 -39.93
C ILE A 194 -23.56 -0.74 -39.10
N LEU A 195 -23.39 -1.78 -38.27
CA LEU A 195 -22.24 -1.94 -37.34
C LEU A 195 -20.88 -1.68 -38.00
N HIS A 196 -20.73 -2.01 -39.29
CA HIS A 196 -19.49 -1.86 -40.05
C HIS A 196 -19.08 -0.40 -40.29
N GLU A 197 -20.00 0.57 -40.13
CA GLU A 197 -19.74 2.01 -40.21
C GLU A 197 -19.44 2.62 -38.83
N GLY A 198 -19.65 1.87 -37.76
CA GLY A 198 -19.43 2.26 -36.39
C GLY A 198 -18.23 1.65 -35.75
N VAL A 199 -17.89 2.13 -34.55
CA VAL A 199 -16.86 1.53 -33.67
C VAL A 199 -17.47 1.30 -32.30
N SER A 200 -17.73 0.04 -31.93
CA SER A 200 -18.25 -0.28 -30.60
C SER A 200 -17.12 -0.28 -29.58
N ALA A 201 -17.11 0.69 -28.66
CA ALA A 201 -16.14 0.78 -27.57
C ALA A 201 -16.14 -0.49 -26.68
N ILE A 202 -17.32 -1.08 -26.42
CA ILE A 202 -17.42 -2.32 -25.64
C ILE A 202 -16.72 -3.48 -26.35
N MET A 203 -16.98 -3.67 -27.65
CA MET A 203 -16.39 -4.77 -28.40
C MET A 203 -14.86 -4.61 -28.53
N GLN A 204 -14.36 -3.39 -28.66
CA GLN A 204 -12.93 -3.14 -28.70
C GLN A 204 -12.31 -3.29 -27.31
N GLY A 205 -13.01 -2.88 -26.25
CA GLY A 205 -12.59 -3.12 -24.86
C GLY A 205 -12.48 -4.61 -24.52
N ALA A 206 -13.43 -5.42 -25.00
CA ALA A 206 -13.40 -6.87 -24.83
C ALA A 206 -12.13 -7.49 -25.45
N ARG A 207 -11.59 -6.92 -26.55
CA ARG A 207 -10.34 -7.39 -27.17
C ARG A 207 -9.13 -7.16 -26.27
N LEU A 208 -9.09 -6.02 -25.59
CA LEU A 208 -8.01 -5.74 -24.64
C LEU A 208 -8.13 -6.60 -23.38
N ILE A 209 -9.37 -6.89 -22.94
CA ILE A 209 -9.63 -7.86 -21.84
C ILE A 209 -9.21 -9.28 -22.26
N ASP A 210 -9.52 -9.69 -23.50
CA ASP A 210 -9.07 -10.98 -24.04
C ASP A 210 -7.54 -11.06 -24.10
N TRP A 211 -6.87 -9.98 -24.48
CA TRP A 211 -5.41 -9.90 -24.40
C TRP A 211 -4.90 -10.18 -22.97
N ALA A 212 -5.51 -9.56 -21.95
CA ALA A 212 -5.15 -9.83 -20.55
C ALA A 212 -5.35 -11.29 -20.16
N ASN A 213 -6.45 -11.92 -20.61
CA ASN A 213 -6.70 -13.35 -20.42
C ASN A 213 -5.64 -14.24 -21.08
N ARG A 214 -5.23 -13.90 -22.32
CA ARG A 214 -4.17 -14.64 -23.02
C ARG A 214 -2.83 -14.50 -22.31
N MET A 215 -2.47 -13.29 -21.83
CA MET A 215 -1.25 -13.09 -21.02
C MET A 215 -1.27 -13.91 -19.74
N ASN A 216 -2.41 -13.97 -19.04
CA ASN A 216 -2.56 -14.84 -17.87
C ASN A 216 -2.32 -16.32 -18.21
N ALA A 217 -2.92 -16.82 -19.29
CA ALA A 217 -2.74 -18.20 -19.73
C ALA A 217 -1.29 -18.51 -20.12
N GLU A 218 -0.63 -17.60 -20.85
CA GLU A 218 0.79 -17.70 -21.21
C GLU A 218 1.69 -17.70 -19.98
N ASN A 219 1.44 -16.79 -19.02
CA ASN A 219 2.22 -16.69 -17.80
C ASN A 219 2.08 -17.94 -16.93
N ALA A 220 0.86 -18.44 -16.77
CA ALA A 220 0.58 -19.66 -16.02
C ALA A 220 1.25 -20.92 -16.62
N ALA A 221 1.47 -20.94 -17.93
CA ALA A 221 2.11 -22.05 -18.63
C ALA A 221 3.66 -21.99 -18.57
N ARG A 222 4.25 -20.86 -18.15
CA ARG A 222 5.71 -20.72 -18.03
C ARG A 222 6.23 -21.40 -16.77
N PRO A 223 7.42 -22.01 -16.82
CA PRO A 223 8.11 -22.44 -15.60
C PRO A 223 8.30 -21.28 -14.64
N ALA A 224 8.16 -21.54 -13.35
CA ALA A 224 8.48 -20.53 -12.33
C ALA A 224 9.96 -20.14 -12.40
N THR A 225 10.24 -18.85 -12.28
CA THR A 225 11.59 -18.40 -11.95
C THR A 225 11.93 -18.74 -10.51
N GLU A 226 13.21 -18.67 -10.11
CA GLU A 226 13.63 -18.93 -8.73
C GLU A 226 12.86 -18.03 -7.74
N LEU A 227 12.78 -16.73 -8.01
CA LEU A 227 12.02 -15.79 -7.19
C LEU A 227 10.50 -16.04 -7.31
N GLY A 228 10.01 -16.26 -8.53
CA GLY A 228 8.59 -16.53 -8.77
C GLY A 228 8.08 -17.73 -8.00
N ALA A 229 8.89 -18.78 -7.85
CA ALA A 229 8.52 -20.01 -7.13
C ALA A 229 8.16 -19.77 -5.64
N LEU A 230 8.58 -18.65 -5.07
CA LEU A 230 8.22 -18.27 -3.70
C LEU A 230 6.77 -17.77 -3.60
N PHE A 231 6.15 -17.33 -4.70
CA PHE A 231 4.83 -16.68 -4.71
C PHE A 231 3.70 -17.61 -5.16
N TYR A 232 2.47 -17.27 -4.74
CA TYR A 232 1.26 -17.92 -5.22
C TYR A 232 0.25 -16.89 -5.75
N PRO A 233 -0.11 -16.95 -7.04
CA PRO A 233 0.52 -17.76 -8.08
C PRO A 233 1.96 -17.30 -8.36
N HIS A 234 2.77 -18.18 -8.95
CA HIS A 234 4.19 -17.93 -9.22
C HIS A 234 4.46 -17.08 -10.48
N TRP A 235 3.44 -16.47 -11.03
CA TRP A 235 3.51 -15.64 -12.23
C TRP A 235 2.81 -14.29 -12.04
N THR A 236 3.11 -13.36 -12.94
CA THR A 236 2.44 -12.06 -13.03
C THR A 236 1.01 -12.24 -13.54
N THR A 237 0.05 -11.69 -12.80
CA THR A 237 -1.37 -11.75 -13.11
C THR A 237 -1.91 -10.41 -13.58
N LEU A 238 -2.85 -10.47 -14.55
CA LEU A 238 -3.60 -9.31 -15.05
C LEU A 238 -5.07 -9.47 -14.64
N HIS A 239 -5.71 -8.37 -14.23
CA HIS A 239 -7.09 -8.41 -13.75
C HIS A 239 -7.88 -7.20 -14.23
N VAL A 240 -9.14 -7.43 -14.60
CA VAL A 240 -10.13 -6.38 -14.84
C VAL A 240 -11.25 -6.55 -13.82
N GLY A 241 -11.35 -5.62 -12.86
CA GLY A 241 -12.27 -5.72 -11.73
C GLY A 241 -13.61 -5.01 -11.96
N THR A 242 -13.61 -3.97 -12.79
CA THR A 242 -14.82 -3.16 -13.08
C THR A 242 -14.89 -2.83 -14.55
N ILE A 243 -16.10 -2.82 -15.12
CA ILE A 243 -16.36 -2.39 -16.49
C ILE A 243 -17.71 -1.66 -16.58
N SER A 244 -17.76 -0.62 -17.39
CA SER A 244 -18.98 0.16 -17.69
C SER A 244 -18.94 0.66 -19.12
N GLY A 245 -20.09 0.70 -19.80
CA GLY A 245 -20.17 1.23 -21.18
C GLY A 245 -21.50 0.98 -21.87
N GLY A 246 -21.68 1.68 -23.00
CA GLY A 246 -22.90 1.59 -23.82
C GLY A 246 -24.07 2.39 -23.27
N THR A 247 -25.07 2.61 -24.14
CA THR A 247 -26.28 3.41 -23.84
C THR A 247 -27.56 2.64 -24.17
N ALA A 248 -27.59 1.85 -25.26
CA ALA A 248 -28.73 1.06 -25.69
C ALA A 248 -28.27 -0.16 -26.52
N GLU A 249 -29.11 -1.19 -26.58
CA GLU A 249 -28.81 -2.44 -27.27
C GLU A 249 -28.69 -2.35 -28.80
N ASN A 250 -29.39 -1.37 -29.38
CA ASN A 250 -29.45 -1.15 -30.83
C ASN A 250 -28.53 -0.04 -31.35
N ILE A 251 -27.59 0.44 -30.53
CA ILE A 251 -26.57 1.46 -30.85
C ILE A 251 -25.18 0.89 -30.61
N THR A 252 -24.22 1.12 -31.50
CA THR A 252 -22.81 0.81 -31.21
C THR A 252 -22.34 1.67 -30.05
N ALA A 253 -21.75 1.06 -29.02
CA ALA A 253 -21.33 1.76 -27.81
C ALA A 253 -20.26 2.81 -28.12
N LYS A 254 -20.55 4.08 -27.78
CA LYS A 254 -19.61 5.18 -27.93
C LYS A 254 -18.51 5.17 -26.88
N ASP A 255 -18.85 4.81 -25.66
CA ASP A 255 -17.92 4.83 -24.55
C ASP A 255 -17.89 3.48 -23.84
N CYS A 256 -16.69 3.10 -23.38
CA CYS A 256 -16.47 2.00 -22.47
C CYS A 256 -15.29 2.34 -21.56
N SER A 257 -15.39 2.00 -20.28
CA SER A 257 -14.26 2.15 -19.37
C SER A 257 -14.14 0.96 -18.42
N PHE A 258 -12.91 0.60 -18.07
CA PHE A 258 -12.63 -0.45 -17.10
C PHE A 258 -11.31 -0.21 -16.36
N GLY A 259 -11.18 -0.81 -15.17
CA GLY A 259 -9.93 -0.84 -14.45
C GLY A 259 -9.14 -2.08 -14.82
N LEU A 260 -7.88 -1.92 -15.28
CA LEU A 260 -6.96 -3.01 -15.59
C LEU A 260 -5.74 -2.90 -14.70
N GLY A 261 -5.45 -3.95 -13.93
CA GLY A 261 -4.31 -4.01 -13.01
C GLY A 261 -3.39 -5.19 -13.26
N PHE A 262 -2.13 -5.01 -12.89
CA PHE A 262 -1.10 -6.07 -12.87
C PHE A 262 -0.71 -6.38 -11.42
N ARG A 263 -0.41 -7.65 -11.14
CA ARG A 263 0.35 -8.07 -9.96
C ARG A 263 1.64 -8.71 -10.45
N VAL A 264 2.73 -7.94 -10.42
CA VAL A 264 4.01 -8.29 -11.04
C VAL A 264 4.88 -9.06 -10.05
N VAL A 265 5.34 -10.24 -10.45
CA VAL A 265 6.25 -11.05 -9.64
C VAL A 265 7.63 -10.36 -9.56
N PRO A 266 8.26 -10.29 -8.37
CA PRO A 266 9.63 -9.80 -8.26
C PRO A 266 10.60 -10.51 -9.23
N GLY A 267 11.48 -9.71 -9.85
CA GLY A 267 12.39 -10.18 -10.90
C GLY A 267 11.88 -9.96 -12.32
N GLU A 268 10.58 -9.60 -12.50
CA GLU A 268 10.07 -9.06 -13.76
C GLU A 268 10.03 -7.53 -13.67
N ASP A 269 10.30 -6.84 -14.78
CA ASP A 269 10.18 -5.37 -14.83
C ASP A 269 8.72 -4.98 -15.04
N PRO A 270 8.10 -4.24 -14.10
CA PRO A 270 6.73 -3.73 -14.28
C PRO A 270 6.57 -2.86 -15.54
N LEU A 271 7.62 -2.16 -15.98
CA LEU A 271 7.58 -1.31 -17.17
C LEU A 271 7.47 -2.13 -18.46
N ASP A 272 7.97 -3.36 -18.50
CA ASP A 272 7.76 -4.26 -19.64
C ASP A 272 6.27 -4.61 -19.82
N TRP A 273 5.56 -4.81 -18.73
CA TRP A 273 4.11 -5.07 -18.75
C TRP A 273 3.33 -3.85 -19.20
N VAL A 274 3.74 -2.66 -18.77
CA VAL A 274 3.18 -1.38 -19.23
C VAL A 274 3.41 -1.19 -20.73
N ALA A 275 4.62 -1.48 -21.21
CA ALA A 275 4.96 -1.37 -22.63
C ALA A 275 4.10 -2.33 -23.48
N ARG A 276 3.89 -3.57 -23.03
CA ARG A 276 3.01 -4.54 -23.70
C ARG A 276 1.56 -4.08 -23.76
N LEU A 277 1.02 -3.55 -22.64
CA LEU A 277 -0.34 -2.97 -22.60
C LEU A 277 -0.47 -1.81 -23.58
N LYS A 278 0.48 -0.87 -23.57
CA LYS A 278 0.49 0.29 -24.47
C LYS A 278 0.56 -0.14 -25.95
N ALA A 279 1.36 -1.15 -26.27
CA ALA A 279 1.49 -1.67 -27.63
C ALA A 279 0.16 -2.29 -28.11
N GLU A 280 -0.51 -3.11 -27.28
CA GLU A 280 -1.79 -3.71 -27.65
C GLU A 280 -2.90 -2.66 -27.76
N ALA A 281 -2.97 -1.70 -26.83
CA ALA A 281 -3.90 -0.58 -26.92
C ALA A 281 -3.68 0.24 -28.19
N ALA A 282 -2.45 0.54 -28.57
CA ALA A 282 -2.13 1.25 -29.80
C ALA A 282 -2.53 0.46 -31.05
N ARG A 283 -2.31 -0.86 -31.09
CA ARG A 283 -2.72 -1.73 -32.18
C ARG A 283 -4.24 -1.71 -32.38
N ILE A 284 -5.01 -1.85 -31.31
CA ILE A 284 -6.47 -1.78 -31.37
C ILE A 284 -6.93 -0.37 -31.79
N THR A 285 -6.32 0.68 -31.25
CA THR A 285 -6.61 2.07 -31.61
C THR A 285 -6.43 2.32 -33.09
N ALA A 286 -5.36 1.83 -33.72
CA ALA A 286 -5.14 1.99 -35.17
C ALA A 286 -6.27 1.35 -36.00
N GLU A 287 -6.78 0.19 -35.59
CA GLU A 287 -7.91 -0.46 -36.26
C GLU A 287 -9.23 0.33 -36.06
N MET A 288 -9.44 0.87 -34.86
CA MET A 288 -10.60 1.73 -34.56
C MET A 288 -10.58 2.98 -35.45
N GLN A 289 -9.42 3.63 -35.57
CA GLN A 289 -9.21 4.86 -36.34
C GLN A 289 -9.33 4.64 -37.86
N ALA A 290 -9.11 3.44 -38.33
CA ALA A 290 -9.36 3.09 -39.73
C ALA A 290 -10.87 3.20 -40.11
N VAL A 291 -11.78 3.09 -39.11
CA VAL A 291 -13.23 3.25 -39.29
C VAL A 291 -13.64 4.68 -38.95
N HIS A 292 -13.20 5.23 -37.84
CA HIS A 292 -13.52 6.60 -37.41
C HIS A 292 -12.32 7.27 -36.71
N PRO A 293 -11.86 8.45 -37.19
CA PRO A 293 -10.61 9.08 -36.75
C PRO A 293 -10.58 9.47 -35.27
N ASP A 294 -11.74 9.76 -34.65
CA ASP A 294 -11.82 10.13 -33.23
C ASP A 294 -11.94 8.93 -32.29
N ALA A 295 -12.01 7.71 -32.83
CA ALA A 295 -12.07 6.50 -32.01
C ALA A 295 -10.68 6.12 -31.47
N GLY A 296 -10.62 5.55 -30.29
CA GLY A 296 -9.33 5.14 -29.71
C GLY A 296 -9.40 4.71 -28.26
N ILE A 297 -8.24 4.38 -27.72
CA ILE A 297 -8.02 3.94 -26.34
C ILE A 297 -7.10 4.92 -25.64
N THR A 298 -7.51 5.37 -24.46
CA THR A 298 -6.68 6.17 -23.54
C THR A 298 -6.39 5.34 -22.29
N LEU A 299 -5.13 5.32 -21.87
CA LEU A 299 -4.66 4.68 -20.65
C LEU A 299 -4.30 5.76 -19.64
N GLU A 300 -5.06 5.84 -18.56
CA GLU A 300 -4.78 6.70 -17.41
C GLU A 300 -4.15 5.85 -16.32
N GLU A 301 -2.88 6.10 -16.01
CA GLU A 301 -2.21 5.43 -14.90
C GLU A 301 -2.81 5.88 -13.56
N LYS A 302 -3.14 4.93 -12.69
CA LYS A 302 -3.72 5.20 -11.38
C LYS A 302 -2.69 5.11 -10.27
N PHE A 303 -1.96 4.00 -10.21
CA PHE A 303 -0.92 3.81 -9.21
C PHE A 303 0.14 2.80 -9.67
N VAL A 304 1.28 2.90 -9.00
CA VAL A 304 2.40 1.95 -9.11
C VAL A 304 2.85 1.55 -7.72
N VAL A 305 2.85 0.26 -7.44
CA VAL A 305 3.46 -0.31 -6.23
C VAL A 305 4.70 -1.09 -6.64
N THR A 306 5.85 -0.65 -6.16
CA THR A 306 7.13 -1.30 -6.43
C THR A 306 7.18 -2.67 -5.73
N PRO A 307 7.61 -3.75 -6.37
CA PRO A 307 7.75 -5.04 -5.69
C PRO A 307 8.83 -4.99 -4.62
N LEU A 308 8.63 -5.74 -3.53
CA LEU A 308 9.67 -6.03 -2.56
C LEU A 308 10.38 -7.33 -2.95
N VAL A 309 11.69 -7.28 -3.12
CA VAL A 309 12.52 -8.44 -3.50
C VAL A 309 13.23 -8.95 -2.24
N PRO A 310 13.19 -10.27 -1.93
CA PRO A 310 14.00 -10.83 -0.85
C PRO A 310 15.47 -10.44 -1.00
N GLU A 311 16.04 -9.87 0.05
CA GLU A 311 17.44 -9.42 0.06
C GLU A 311 18.37 -10.56 0.44
N GLN A 312 19.58 -10.55 -0.12
CA GLN A 312 20.67 -11.35 0.41
C GLN A 312 21.32 -10.57 1.56
N ASP A 313 21.29 -11.12 2.78
CA ASP A 313 21.84 -10.48 3.99
C ASP A 313 21.20 -9.12 4.34
N GLY A 314 19.89 -8.98 4.15
CA GLY A 314 19.15 -7.76 4.43
C GLY A 314 19.18 -7.38 5.91
N ALA A 315 19.56 -6.14 6.23
CA ALA A 315 19.66 -5.66 7.61
C ALA A 315 18.31 -5.63 8.32
N ALA A 316 17.22 -5.28 7.59
CA ALA A 316 15.86 -5.29 8.12
C ALA A 316 15.39 -6.71 8.44
N GLU A 317 15.67 -7.66 7.53
CA GLU A 317 15.36 -9.08 7.77
C GLU A 317 16.12 -9.61 8.98
N ALA A 318 17.43 -9.35 9.07
CA ALA A 318 18.25 -9.80 10.19
C ALA A 318 17.75 -9.22 11.53
N LEU A 319 17.38 -7.94 11.57
CA LEU A 319 16.80 -7.30 12.75
C LEU A 319 15.46 -7.94 13.11
N ALA A 320 14.51 -8.00 12.18
CA ALA A 320 13.17 -8.51 12.45
C ALA A 320 13.19 -9.97 12.91
N ARG A 321 13.99 -10.84 12.26
CA ARG A 321 14.16 -12.24 12.66
C ARG A 321 14.75 -12.38 14.05
N ARG A 322 15.74 -11.57 14.40
CA ARG A 322 16.35 -11.58 15.73
C ARG A 322 15.34 -11.20 16.82
N LEU A 323 14.46 -10.24 16.55
CA LEU A 323 13.50 -9.73 17.53
C LEU A 323 12.24 -10.61 17.64
N THR A 324 11.78 -11.18 16.53
CA THR A 324 10.57 -12.03 16.52
C THR A 324 10.86 -13.52 16.75
N GLY A 325 12.08 -13.97 16.50
CA GLY A 325 12.44 -15.39 16.46
C GLY A 325 11.87 -16.14 15.23
N ASP A 326 11.22 -15.44 14.28
CA ASP A 326 10.66 -16.05 13.07
C ASP A 326 11.75 -16.21 11.99
N ASN A 327 12.06 -17.44 11.63
CA ASN A 327 13.08 -17.76 10.62
C ASN A 327 12.50 -18.39 9.35
N ALA A 328 11.17 -18.44 9.21
CA ALA A 328 10.56 -19.00 8.02
C ALA A 328 10.65 -18.01 6.83
N VAL A 329 10.81 -18.55 5.62
CA VAL A 329 10.70 -17.75 4.39
C VAL A 329 9.23 -17.46 4.15
N ARG A 330 8.89 -16.15 4.03
CA ARG A 330 7.52 -15.71 3.75
C ARG A 330 7.54 -14.60 2.71
N VAL A 331 6.64 -14.73 1.76
CA VAL A 331 6.31 -13.70 0.78
C VAL A 331 4.80 -13.60 0.63
N VAL A 332 4.30 -12.47 0.14
CA VAL A 332 2.87 -12.23 -0.07
C VAL A 332 2.59 -11.75 -1.50
N SER A 333 1.35 -11.95 -1.97
CA SER A 333 0.96 -11.57 -3.33
C SER A 333 0.26 -10.22 -3.41
N TYR A 334 -0.07 -9.58 -2.28
CA TYR A 334 -0.45 -8.15 -2.24
C TYR A 334 0.82 -7.28 -2.21
N GLY A 335 0.68 -5.99 -2.47
CA GLY A 335 1.79 -5.04 -2.41
C GLY A 335 1.67 -4.17 -1.17
N THR A 336 2.79 -3.61 -0.72
CA THR A 336 2.89 -2.65 0.37
C THR A 336 3.90 -1.56 0.00
N GLU A 337 4.08 -0.55 0.84
CA GLU A 337 5.09 0.48 0.61
C GLU A 337 6.55 0.02 0.82
N ALA A 338 6.78 -1.20 1.33
CA ALA A 338 8.13 -1.73 1.58
C ALA A 338 9.00 -1.76 0.31
N GLY A 339 8.40 -2.07 -0.86
CA GLY A 339 9.10 -2.04 -2.14
C GLY A 339 9.57 -0.63 -2.53
N HIS A 340 8.83 0.41 -2.15
CA HIS A 340 9.26 1.79 -2.38
C HIS A 340 10.50 2.16 -1.55
N PHE A 341 10.56 1.76 -0.30
CA PHE A 341 11.76 1.92 0.52
C PHE A 341 12.95 1.20 -0.11
N GLN A 342 12.76 -0.04 -0.56
CA GLN A 342 13.82 -0.82 -1.20
C GLN A 342 14.29 -0.17 -2.50
N SER A 343 13.40 0.39 -3.32
CA SER A 343 13.77 1.09 -4.56
C SER A 343 14.61 2.36 -4.32
N GLU A 344 14.45 2.99 -3.16
CA GLU A 344 15.29 4.11 -2.71
C GLU A 344 16.52 3.62 -1.91
N GLY A 345 16.84 2.31 -1.99
CA GLY A 345 18.06 1.67 -1.47
C GLY A 345 18.03 1.37 0.03
N TYR A 346 16.90 1.36 0.71
CA TYR A 346 16.79 0.88 2.09
C TYR A 346 16.64 -0.65 2.12
N SER A 347 17.15 -1.28 3.18
CA SER A 347 16.76 -2.65 3.53
C SER A 347 15.38 -2.60 4.19
N ALA A 348 14.41 -3.38 3.69
CA ALA A 348 13.03 -3.32 4.14
C ALA A 348 12.40 -4.71 4.28
N VAL A 349 11.54 -4.87 5.28
CA VAL A 349 10.67 -6.04 5.46
C VAL A 349 9.29 -5.59 5.93
N VAL A 350 8.31 -6.46 5.76
CA VAL A 350 6.99 -6.30 6.38
C VAL A 350 6.94 -7.12 7.67
N CYS A 351 6.53 -6.49 8.78
CA CYS A 351 6.34 -7.15 10.07
C CYS A 351 5.43 -6.30 10.96
N GLY A 352 4.18 -6.71 11.11
CA GLY A 352 3.20 -6.01 11.94
C GLY A 352 2.22 -6.95 12.62
N PRO A 353 1.47 -6.44 13.63
CA PRO A 353 0.48 -7.21 14.36
C PRO A 353 -0.79 -7.43 13.52
N GLY A 354 -1.52 -8.50 13.82
CA GLY A 354 -2.76 -8.85 13.11
C GLY A 354 -2.56 -9.65 11.84
N ASP A 355 -3.67 -10.07 11.25
CA ASP A 355 -3.72 -10.86 10.02
C ASP A 355 -4.46 -10.07 8.94
N ILE A 356 -3.91 -10.02 7.73
CA ILE A 356 -4.52 -9.35 6.58
C ILE A 356 -5.95 -9.86 6.27
N ALA A 357 -6.28 -11.08 6.67
CA ALA A 357 -7.63 -11.62 6.55
C ALA A 357 -8.68 -10.88 7.39
N GLN A 358 -8.26 -10.06 8.36
CA GLN A 358 -9.13 -9.23 9.21
C GLN A 358 -9.35 -7.83 8.63
N ALA A 359 -8.50 -7.41 7.71
CA ALA A 359 -8.57 -6.11 7.04
C ALA A 359 -9.74 -6.01 6.05
N HIS A 360 -10.19 -4.79 5.77
CA HIS A 360 -11.19 -4.44 4.74
C HIS A 360 -12.60 -5.01 4.96
N GLN A 361 -12.85 -5.66 6.09
CA GLN A 361 -14.13 -6.28 6.43
C GLN A 361 -14.91 -5.44 7.46
N PRO A 362 -16.25 -5.57 7.55
CA PRO A 362 -16.98 -5.07 8.69
C PRO A 362 -16.48 -5.77 9.97
N ASP A 363 -16.57 -5.05 11.09
CA ASP A 363 -16.05 -5.52 12.38
C ASP A 363 -14.56 -5.92 12.32
N GLU A 364 -13.77 -5.19 11.56
CA GLU A 364 -12.32 -5.33 11.58
C GLU A 364 -11.81 -5.38 13.02
N TRP A 365 -10.89 -6.27 13.30
CA TRP A 365 -10.36 -6.48 14.63
C TRP A 365 -8.88 -6.82 14.67
N LEU A 366 -8.23 -6.45 15.77
CA LEU A 366 -6.87 -6.84 16.12
C LEU A 366 -6.89 -7.58 17.45
N ALA A 367 -6.27 -8.76 17.52
CA ALA A 367 -6.16 -9.49 18.78
C ALA A 367 -5.31 -8.71 19.79
N VAL A 368 -5.76 -8.67 21.05
CA VAL A 368 -5.04 -7.97 22.13
C VAL A 368 -3.63 -8.54 22.34
N ASP A 369 -3.46 -9.84 22.18
CA ASP A 369 -2.14 -10.50 22.27
C ASP A 369 -1.22 -10.13 21.09
N GLN A 370 -1.77 -9.91 19.88
CA GLN A 370 -1.01 -9.40 18.74
C GLN A 370 -0.58 -7.95 18.94
N PHE A 371 -1.48 -7.10 19.47
CA PHE A 371 -1.14 -5.72 19.82
C PHE A 371 -0.05 -5.67 20.90
N ALA A 372 -0.16 -6.54 21.92
CA ALA A 372 0.87 -6.67 22.95
C ALA A 372 2.21 -7.20 22.40
N ALA A 373 2.19 -8.17 21.47
CA ALA A 373 3.38 -8.68 20.80
C ALA A 373 4.06 -7.57 19.96
N GLY A 374 3.26 -6.77 19.25
CA GLY A 374 3.75 -5.58 18.55
C GLY A 374 4.41 -4.58 19.49
N TRP A 375 3.80 -4.31 20.65
CA TRP A 375 4.41 -3.43 21.65
C TRP A 375 5.73 -3.98 22.19
N GLN A 376 5.81 -5.27 22.47
CA GLN A 376 7.07 -5.90 22.89
C GLN A 376 8.15 -5.76 21.80
N PHE A 377 7.78 -5.94 20.53
CA PHE A 377 8.69 -5.73 19.40
C PHE A 377 9.23 -4.29 19.37
N MET A 378 8.39 -3.28 19.56
CA MET A 378 8.82 -1.86 19.61
C MET A 378 9.81 -1.61 20.75
N GLN A 379 9.54 -2.15 21.93
CA GLN A 379 10.46 -2.06 23.08
C GLN A 379 11.81 -2.70 22.76
N ASP A 380 11.82 -3.83 22.07
CA ASP A 380 13.05 -4.54 21.71
C ASP A 380 13.83 -3.82 20.60
N VAL A 381 13.14 -3.15 19.66
CA VAL A 381 13.77 -2.20 18.71
C VAL A 381 14.48 -1.08 19.45
N VAL A 382 13.81 -0.44 20.43
CA VAL A 382 14.43 0.65 21.22
C VAL A 382 15.64 0.13 22.00
N LYS A 383 15.56 -1.05 22.62
CA LYS A 383 16.72 -1.68 23.31
C LYS A 383 17.89 -1.96 22.35
N ASP A 384 17.61 -2.38 21.12
CA ASP A 384 18.64 -2.61 20.10
C ASP A 384 19.33 -1.29 19.69
N LEU A 385 18.57 -0.21 19.57
CA LEU A 385 19.09 1.12 19.24
C LEU A 385 19.93 1.75 20.36
N CYS A 386 19.84 1.26 21.59
CA CYS A 386 20.68 1.68 22.71
C CYS A 386 22.08 1.03 22.72
N ARG A 387 22.33 0.04 21.89
CA ARG A 387 23.62 -0.66 21.76
C ARG A 387 24.54 0.03 20.77
#